data_2e70a4e841559351e0e86ce72094b0cf
#
_entry.id   2e70a4e841559351e0e86ce72094b0cf
#
_cell.length_a   1.000
_cell.length_b   1.000
_cell.length_c   1.000
_cell.angle_alpha   90.00
_cell.angle_beta   90.00
_cell.angle_gamma   90.00
#
_symmetry.space_group_name_H-M   'P 1'
#
loop_
_entity.id
_entity.type
_entity.pdbx_description
1 polymer ?
#
loop_
_entity_poly.entity_id
_entity_poly.type
_entity_poly.pdbx_seq_one_letter_code
_entity_poly.pdbx_strand_id
1 'polypeptide(L)'
;MMGPQGTGGLVVAPGVEIRPLKTGGTGVQSYRREQPEEYPTRLESGTLNGHGIAGLSAAVDFLNEITPAAIHAHETALMSAFYQKVSALPGVTVYGDFAHERAPIVTLNIGDMDSGEAAEILSDDYGIAVRSGAHCAPRMHEALGTVAQGAVRFSFGWFNTMEEAETAADAVRDIAL
;
A
#
# COMPACT_ATOMS: atom_id res chain seq x y z
N MET A 1 5.58 5.04 0.76
CA MET A 1 7.04 5.23 0.79
C MET A 1 7.70 3.87 0.69
N MET A 2 8.75 3.75 -0.10
CA MET A 2 9.47 2.47 -0.35
C MET A 2 10.55 2.17 0.70
N GLY A 3 10.45 2.72 1.90
CA GLY A 3 11.39 2.48 2.99
C GLY A 3 11.25 1.10 3.61
N PRO A 4 12.29 0.58 4.29
CA PRO A 4 12.27 -0.71 4.95
C PRO A 4 11.17 -0.80 6.02
N GLN A 5 10.63 -2.01 6.19
CA GLN A 5 9.66 -2.29 7.24
C GLN A 5 10.26 -1.99 8.63
N GLY A 6 9.43 -1.47 9.53
CA GLY A 6 9.85 -1.09 10.89
C GLY A 6 10.57 0.26 10.97
N THR A 7 10.50 1.07 9.91
CA THR A 7 10.99 2.45 9.90
C THR A 7 9.86 3.45 9.75
N GLY A 8 10.09 4.65 10.26
CA GLY A 8 9.15 5.76 10.18
C GLY A 8 9.75 7.02 10.75
N GLY A 9 9.00 8.10 10.76
CA GLY A 9 9.43 9.38 11.30
C GLY A 9 8.26 10.16 11.88
N LEU A 10 8.59 11.02 12.83
CA LEU A 10 7.67 11.97 13.43
C LEU A 10 8.25 13.38 13.29
N VAL A 11 7.49 14.28 12.70
CA VAL A 11 7.82 15.69 12.64
C VAL A 11 7.01 16.43 13.71
N VAL A 12 7.72 17.08 14.63
CA VAL A 12 7.12 17.81 15.75
C VAL A 12 7.23 19.30 15.49
N ALA A 13 6.10 20.01 15.51
CA ALA A 13 6.08 21.45 15.34
C ALA A 13 6.77 22.13 16.56
N PRO A 14 7.41 23.30 16.36
CA PRO A 14 8.00 24.07 17.46
C PRO A 14 6.99 24.36 18.58
N GLY A 15 7.41 24.16 19.81
CA GLY A 15 6.57 24.40 21.01
C GLY A 15 5.59 23.28 21.38
N VAL A 16 5.52 22.20 20.59
CA VAL A 16 4.75 21.01 20.94
C VAL A 16 5.59 20.09 21.80
N GLU A 17 5.08 19.77 23.00
CA GLU A 17 5.70 18.78 23.87
C GLU A 17 5.04 17.41 23.72
N ILE A 18 5.86 16.38 23.51
CA ILE A 18 5.41 14.99 23.42
C ILE A 18 6.01 14.21 24.58
N ARG A 19 5.16 13.54 25.34
CA ARG A 19 5.60 12.63 26.39
C ARG A 19 6.13 11.33 25.76
N PRO A 20 7.32 10.85 26.16
CA PRO A 20 7.84 9.55 25.72
C PRO A 20 6.83 8.43 26.00
N LEU A 21 6.58 7.59 24.99
CA LEU A 21 5.79 6.36 25.15
C LEU A 21 6.62 5.25 25.78
N LYS A 22 7.90 5.18 25.42
CA LYS A 22 8.88 4.25 25.96
C LYS A 22 10.09 5.02 26.46
N THR A 23 10.68 4.55 27.54
CA THR A 23 11.92 5.07 28.11
C THR A 23 12.95 3.94 28.20
N GLY A 24 14.24 4.29 28.12
CA GLY A 24 15.32 3.31 28.17
C GLY A 24 16.66 3.91 27.80
N GLY A 25 17.68 3.09 27.71
CA GLY A 25 19.01 3.53 27.31
C GLY A 25 18.98 4.20 25.93
N THR A 26 19.59 5.38 25.82
CA THR A 26 19.61 6.17 24.57
C THR A 26 20.92 6.06 23.81
N GLY A 27 21.95 5.44 24.43
CA GLY A 27 23.30 5.32 23.85
C GLY A 27 24.15 6.60 23.97
N VAL A 28 23.59 7.74 24.38
CA VAL A 28 24.30 9.02 24.42
C VAL A 28 24.50 9.60 25.81
N GLN A 29 23.67 9.26 26.79
CA GLN A 29 23.76 9.70 28.18
C GLN A 29 23.68 8.52 29.13
N SER A 30 24.63 7.59 29.05
CA SER A 30 24.59 6.25 29.64
C SER A 30 24.50 6.23 31.17
N TYR A 31 24.92 7.28 31.86
CA TYR A 31 24.88 7.40 33.33
C TYR A 31 23.68 8.16 33.87
N ARG A 32 22.86 8.75 32.99
CA ARG A 32 21.63 9.45 33.37
C ARG A 32 20.58 8.44 33.79
N ARG A 33 19.89 8.67 34.90
CA ARG A 33 18.84 7.77 35.41
C ARG A 33 17.48 8.02 34.78
N GLU A 34 17.30 9.20 34.20
CA GLU A 34 16.04 9.64 33.61
C GLU A 34 16.19 9.83 32.10
N GLN A 35 15.08 9.72 31.37
CA GLN A 35 15.02 9.98 29.95
C GLN A 35 15.48 11.41 29.66
N PRO A 36 16.35 11.65 28.68
CA PRO A 36 16.71 12.99 28.26
C PRO A 36 15.50 13.83 27.84
N GLU A 37 15.58 15.15 28.05
CA GLU A 37 14.49 16.06 27.70
C GLU A 37 14.62 16.59 26.27
N GLU A 38 15.81 16.55 25.72
CA GLU A 38 16.14 17.12 24.40
C GLU A 38 15.65 16.21 23.26
N TYR A 39 15.01 16.81 22.27
CA TYR A 39 14.70 16.13 21.01
C TYR A 39 15.98 15.96 20.13
N PRO A 40 16.12 14.89 19.36
CA PRO A 40 15.18 13.77 19.20
C PRO A 40 15.30 12.70 20.30
N THR A 41 16.35 12.73 21.14
CA THR A 41 16.71 11.69 22.10
C THR A 41 15.60 11.39 23.12
N ARG A 42 14.80 12.39 23.46
CA ARG A 42 13.64 12.27 24.35
C ARG A 42 12.67 11.16 23.90
N LEU A 43 12.47 10.99 22.60
CA LEU A 43 11.51 10.04 22.02
C LEU A 43 12.15 8.73 21.55
N GLU A 44 13.46 8.63 21.65
CA GLU A 44 14.23 7.46 21.20
C GLU A 44 14.70 6.64 22.41
N SER A 45 14.31 5.39 22.46
CA SER A 45 14.78 4.44 23.49
C SER A 45 15.35 3.19 22.84
N GLY A 46 16.53 2.77 23.27
CA GLY A 46 17.28 1.66 22.71
C GLY A 46 18.20 2.10 21.56
N THR A 47 18.95 1.15 21.02
CA THR A 47 19.81 1.37 19.86
C THR A 47 18.96 1.60 18.62
N LEU A 48 19.21 2.70 17.91
CA LEU A 48 18.49 3.05 16.69
C LEU A 48 18.71 2.01 15.58
N ASN A 49 17.68 1.79 14.77
CA ASN A 49 17.75 0.96 13.57
C ASN A 49 18.51 1.71 12.45
N GLY A 50 19.83 1.81 12.57
CA GLY A 50 20.66 2.55 11.62
C GLY A 50 20.54 2.06 10.18
N HIS A 51 20.47 0.75 9.97
CA HIS A 51 20.30 0.16 8.64
C HIS A 51 18.94 0.52 8.02
N GLY A 52 17.87 0.42 8.79
CA GLY A 52 16.54 0.81 8.36
C GLY A 52 16.43 2.30 8.07
N ILE A 53 17.06 3.17 8.91
CA ILE A 53 17.09 4.62 8.70
C ILE A 53 17.85 4.98 7.42
N ALA A 54 18.98 4.32 7.15
CA ALA A 54 19.71 4.51 5.91
C ALA A 54 18.89 4.12 4.68
N GLY A 55 18.16 2.99 4.75
CA GLY A 55 17.23 2.59 3.69
C GLY A 55 16.05 3.54 3.52
N LEU A 56 15.53 4.11 4.63
CA LEU A 56 14.49 5.13 4.55
C LEU A 56 15.01 6.43 3.91
N SER A 57 16.25 6.83 4.21
CA SER A 57 16.90 7.99 3.56
C SER A 57 16.99 7.79 2.05
N ALA A 58 17.47 6.62 1.60
CA ALA A 58 17.54 6.30 0.17
C ALA A 58 16.15 6.31 -0.51
N ALA A 59 15.12 5.86 0.21
CA ALA A 59 13.75 5.92 -0.30
C ALA A 59 13.22 7.36 -0.44
N VAL A 60 13.60 8.25 0.47
CA VAL A 60 13.28 9.69 0.38
C VAL A 60 14.02 10.35 -0.80
N ASP A 61 15.30 10.01 -1.00
CA ASP A 61 16.08 10.52 -2.13
C ASP A 61 15.46 10.09 -3.46
N PHE A 62 15.05 8.82 -3.58
CA PHE A 62 14.31 8.32 -4.73
C PHE A 62 13.00 9.09 -4.98
N LEU A 63 12.22 9.36 -3.93
CA LEU A 63 10.98 10.12 -4.05
C LEU A 63 11.22 11.58 -4.45
N ASN A 64 12.33 12.17 -4.03
CA ASN A 64 12.72 13.53 -4.44
C ASN A 64 13.17 13.59 -5.90
N GLU A 65 13.84 12.55 -6.39
CA GLU A 65 14.30 12.43 -7.78
C GLU A 65 13.10 12.24 -8.75
N ILE A 66 12.25 11.25 -8.47
CA ILE A 66 11.13 10.89 -9.37
C ILE A 66 9.94 11.83 -9.19
N THR A 67 9.72 12.35 -8.03
CA THR A 67 8.59 13.13 -7.51
C THR A 67 7.30 12.33 -7.27
N PRO A 68 6.58 12.60 -6.18
CA PRO A 68 5.27 11.97 -5.92
C PRO A 68 4.25 12.23 -7.03
N ALA A 69 4.31 13.38 -7.69
CA ALA A 69 3.41 13.73 -8.78
C ALA A 69 3.62 12.84 -10.02
N ALA A 70 4.88 12.58 -10.38
CA ALA A 70 5.20 11.68 -11.51
C ALA A 70 4.80 10.23 -11.19
N ILE A 71 5.03 9.77 -9.95
CA ILE A 71 4.60 8.45 -9.50
C ILE A 71 3.08 8.34 -9.61
N HIS A 72 2.35 9.30 -9.07
CA HIS A 72 0.88 9.31 -9.11
C HIS A 72 0.34 9.31 -10.56
N ALA A 73 0.92 10.11 -11.44
CA ALA A 73 0.50 10.15 -12.84
C ALA A 73 0.71 8.81 -13.55
N HIS A 74 1.88 8.17 -13.35
CA HIS A 74 2.19 6.86 -13.90
C HIS A 74 1.23 5.78 -13.39
N GLU A 75 1.10 5.66 -12.07
CA GLU A 75 0.25 4.64 -11.44
C GLU A 75 -1.24 4.83 -11.79
N THR A 76 -1.70 6.08 -11.93
CA THR A 76 -3.06 6.39 -12.39
C THR A 76 -3.28 5.97 -13.84
N ALA A 77 -2.29 6.15 -14.70
CA ALA A 77 -2.39 5.69 -16.10
C ALA A 77 -2.54 4.17 -16.19
N LEU A 78 -1.75 3.42 -15.42
CA LEU A 78 -1.84 1.95 -15.34
C LEU A 78 -3.22 1.50 -14.84
N MET A 79 -3.66 2.07 -13.72
CA MET A 79 -4.98 1.80 -13.15
C MET A 79 -6.09 2.08 -14.15
N SER A 80 -6.03 3.21 -14.85
CA SER A 80 -7.07 3.62 -15.81
C SER A 80 -7.14 2.67 -17.01
N ALA A 81 -5.99 2.24 -17.55
CA ALA A 81 -5.94 1.28 -18.64
C ALA A 81 -6.55 -0.07 -18.22
N PHE A 82 -6.19 -0.57 -17.06
CA PHE A 82 -6.78 -1.79 -16.50
C PHE A 82 -8.29 -1.63 -16.27
N TYR A 83 -8.72 -0.57 -15.57
CA TYR A 83 -10.11 -0.31 -15.27
C TYR A 83 -11.00 -0.25 -16.51
N GLN A 84 -10.57 0.48 -17.54
CA GLN A 84 -11.33 0.61 -18.80
C GLN A 84 -11.61 -0.75 -19.46
N LYS A 85 -10.66 -1.66 -19.40
CA LYS A 85 -10.83 -3.01 -19.94
C LYS A 85 -11.76 -3.86 -19.08
N VAL A 86 -11.51 -3.94 -17.74
CA VAL A 86 -12.25 -4.87 -16.88
C VAL A 86 -13.67 -4.40 -16.56
N SER A 87 -13.93 -3.09 -16.50
CA SER A 87 -15.25 -2.56 -16.21
C SER A 87 -16.30 -2.80 -17.32
N ALA A 88 -15.83 -3.12 -18.52
CA ALA A 88 -16.67 -3.45 -19.66
C ALA A 88 -16.98 -4.95 -19.80
N LEU A 89 -16.34 -5.80 -18.97
CA LEU A 89 -16.48 -7.27 -19.08
C LEU A 89 -17.80 -7.74 -18.46
N PRO A 90 -18.54 -8.60 -19.15
CA PRO A 90 -19.69 -9.29 -18.56
C PRO A 90 -19.25 -10.12 -17.33
N GLY A 91 -20.05 -10.12 -16.28
CA GLY A 91 -19.75 -10.89 -15.08
C GLY A 91 -18.69 -10.29 -14.16
N VAL A 92 -18.08 -9.15 -14.51
CA VAL A 92 -17.13 -8.45 -13.63
C VAL A 92 -17.83 -7.29 -12.92
N THR A 93 -17.77 -7.28 -11.61
CA THR A 93 -18.25 -6.18 -10.77
C THR A 93 -17.05 -5.40 -10.22
N VAL A 94 -16.93 -4.14 -10.61
CA VAL A 94 -15.86 -3.24 -10.10
C VAL A 94 -16.42 -2.33 -9.03
N TYR A 95 -15.70 -2.19 -7.91
CA TYR A 95 -16.11 -1.40 -6.75
C TYR A 95 -15.43 -0.04 -6.69
N GLY A 96 -16.18 0.98 -6.32
CA GLY A 96 -15.71 2.35 -6.10
C GLY A 96 -16.07 3.32 -7.21
N ASP A 97 -15.86 4.60 -6.93
CA ASP A 97 -16.13 5.70 -7.87
C ASP A 97 -14.84 6.11 -8.59
N PHE A 98 -14.79 5.91 -9.89
CA PHE A 98 -13.65 6.22 -10.76
C PHE A 98 -13.75 7.62 -11.41
N ALA A 99 -14.78 8.39 -11.10
CA ALA A 99 -14.92 9.77 -11.60
C ALA A 99 -14.05 10.77 -10.81
N HIS A 100 -13.53 10.36 -9.65
CA HIS A 100 -12.75 11.22 -8.77
C HIS A 100 -11.31 10.74 -8.63
N GLU A 101 -10.42 11.64 -8.20
CA GLU A 101 -9.04 11.32 -7.85
C GLU A 101 -9.00 10.25 -6.75
N ARG A 102 -8.15 9.25 -6.93
CA ARG A 102 -8.09 8.08 -6.06
C ARG A 102 -6.70 7.43 -6.05
N ALA A 103 -6.49 6.56 -5.08
CA ALA A 103 -5.33 5.67 -5.09
C ALA A 103 -5.38 4.73 -6.31
N PRO A 104 -4.24 4.31 -6.87
CA PRO A 104 -4.13 3.46 -8.06
C PRO A 104 -4.48 2.00 -7.75
N ILE A 105 -5.73 1.79 -7.35
CA ILE A 105 -6.27 0.50 -6.90
C ILE A 105 -7.57 0.22 -7.64
N VAL A 106 -7.72 -1.01 -8.14
CA VAL A 106 -8.98 -1.53 -8.66
C VAL A 106 -9.35 -2.77 -7.84
N THR A 107 -10.55 -2.75 -7.27
CA THR A 107 -11.13 -3.88 -6.53
C THR A 107 -12.32 -4.39 -7.31
N LEU A 108 -12.37 -5.70 -7.54
CA LEU A 108 -13.41 -6.32 -8.35
C LEU A 108 -13.77 -7.72 -7.86
N ASN A 109 -14.91 -8.23 -8.35
CA ASN A 109 -15.30 -9.64 -8.28
C ASN A 109 -15.63 -10.14 -9.68
N ILE A 110 -15.45 -11.45 -9.89
CA ILE A 110 -15.74 -12.16 -11.14
C ILE A 110 -16.89 -13.12 -10.85
N GLY A 111 -18.10 -12.79 -11.32
CA GLY A 111 -19.31 -13.56 -11.03
C GLY A 111 -19.48 -13.82 -9.54
N ASP A 112 -19.82 -15.05 -9.21
CA ASP A 112 -19.98 -15.54 -7.83
C ASP A 112 -18.72 -16.26 -7.31
N MET A 113 -17.59 -16.21 -8.04
CA MET A 113 -16.34 -16.86 -7.67
C MET A 113 -15.80 -16.30 -6.35
N ASP A 114 -15.34 -17.15 -5.45
CA ASP A 114 -14.64 -16.72 -4.24
C ASP A 114 -13.38 -15.94 -4.58
N SER A 115 -13.12 -14.85 -3.85
CA SER A 115 -11.98 -13.99 -4.15
C SER A 115 -10.63 -14.66 -3.92
N GLY A 116 -10.55 -15.67 -3.05
CA GLY A 116 -9.34 -16.49 -2.84
C GLY A 116 -9.09 -17.38 -4.04
N GLU A 117 -10.12 -18.05 -4.56
CA GLU A 117 -10.04 -18.87 -5.77
C GLU A 117 -9.59 -18.03 -6.98
N ALA A 118 -10.19 -16.86 -7.19
CA ALA A 118 -9.77 -15.97 -8.27
C ALA A 118 -8.32 -15.52 -8.13
N ALA A 119 -7.85 -15.25 -6.90
CA ALA A 119 -6.46 -14.88 -6.64
C ALA A 119 -5.49 -16.05 -6.87
N GLU A 120 -5.89 -17.28 -6.56
CA GLU A 120 -5.11 -18.49 -6.82
C GLU A 120 -4.92 -18.72 -8.33
N ILE A 121 -6.01 -18.63 -9.10
CA ILE A 121 -5.93 -18.74 -10.58
C ILE A 121 -5.03 -17.65 -11.16
N LEU A 122 -5.19 -16.39 -10.73
CA LEU A 122 -4.35 -15.29 -11.19
C LEU A 122 -2.87 -15.51 -10.88
N SER A 123 -2.57 -16.07 -9.71
CA SER A 123 -1.19 -16.39 -9.30
C SER A 123 -0.61 -17.55 -10.09
N ASP A 124 -1.32 -18.67 -10.16
CA ASP A 124 -0.79 -19.95 -10.64
C ASP A 124 -0.76 -20.02 -12.18
N ASP A 125 -1.79 -19.53 -12.84
CA ASP A 125 -1.91 -19.62 -14.29
C ASP A 125 -1.31 -18.40 -15.00
N TYR A 126 -1.32 -17.22 -14.37
CA TYR A 126 -0.89 -15.97 -14.98
C TYR A 126 0.31 -15.30 -14.32
N GLY A 127 0.76 -15.78 -13.15
CA GLY A 127 1.87 -15.18 -12.40
C GLY A 127 1.55 -13.80 -11.83
N ILE A 128 0.26 -13.49 -11.62
CA ILE A 128 -0.21 -12.17 -11.18
C ILE A 128 -0.53 -12.19 -9.69
N ALA A 129 0.26 -11.45 -8.90
CA ALA A 129 0.04 -11.32 -7.46
C ALA A 129 -1.01 -10.25 -7.16
N VAL A 130 -2.11 -10.66 -6.55
CA VAL A 130 -3.20 -9.80 -6.09
C VAL A 130 -3.48 -10.00 -4.61
N ARG A 131 -4.35 -9.19 -4.03
CA ARG A 131 -4.85 -9.43 -2.69
C ARG A 131 -6.33 -9.76 -2.70
N SER A 132 -6.71 -10.90 -2.11
CA SER A 132 -8.09 -11.33 -1.94
C SER A 132 -8.63 -11.10 -0.53
N GLY A 133 -9.90 -11.31 -0.33
CA GLY A 133 -10.61 -11.32 0.95
C GLY A 133 -11.03 -9.94 1.46
N ALA A 134 -10.96 -9.75 2.77
CA ALA A 134 -11.54 -8.58 3.45
C ALA A 134 -10.64 -7.33 3.48
N HIS A 135 -9.40 -7.38 2.97
CA HIS A 135 -8.45 -6.25 2.87
C HIS A 135 -8.20 -5.49 4.19
N CYS A 136 -8.41 -6.12 5.35
CA CYS A 136 -8.41 -5.47 6.68
C CYS A 136 -9.47 -4.35 6.81
N ALA A 137 -10.56 -4.43 6.04
CA ALA A 137 -11.61 -3.42 5.98
C ALA A 137 -13.02 -4.05 6.08
N PRO A 138 -13.36 -4.75 7.18
CA PRO A 138 -14.60 -5.49 7.29
C PRO A 138 -15.84 -4.62 7.08
N ARG A 139 -15.85 -3.40 7.62
CA ARG A 139 -16.97 -2.47 7.44
C ARG A 139 -17.21 -2.06 5.99
N MET A 140 -16.14 -1.97 5.19
CA MET A 140 -16.26 -1.70 3.76
C MET A 140 -16.94 -2.88 3.06
N HIS A 141 -16.55 -4.11 3.38
CA HIS A 141 -17.14 -5.31 2.82
C HIS A 141 -18.61 -5.50 3.27
N GLU A 142 -18.96 -5.12 4.50
CA GLU A 142 -20.35 -5.04 4.97
C GLU A 142 -21.17 -4.06 4.12
N ALA A 143 -20.65 -2.86 3.88
CA ALA A 143 -21.31 -1.84 3.09
C ALA A 143 -21.46 -2.21 1.60
N LEU A 144 -20.49 -2.94 1.05
CA LEU A 144 -20.50 -3.40 -0.36
C LEU A 144 -21.26 -4.72 -0.56
N GLY A 145 -21.67 -5.41 0.53
CA GLY A 145 -22.32 -6.70 0.47
C GLY A 145 -21.40 -7.86 0.07
N THR A 146 -20.09 -7.70 0.23
CA THR A 146 -19.07 -8.67 -0.20
C THR A 146 -18.43 -9.46 0.93
N VAL A 147 -19.07 -9.52 2.10
CA VAL A 147 -18.51 -10.21 3.29
C VAL A 147 -18.26 -11.70 3.02
N ALA A 148 -19.18 -12.37 2.33
CA ALA A 148 -19.08 -13.81 2.07
C ALA A 148 -18.07 -14.15 0.96
N GLN A 149 -18.05 -13.36 -0.10
CA GLN A 149 -17.22 -13.60 -1.29
C GLN A 149 -15.81 -12.98 -1.17
N GLY A 150 -15.67 -11.93 -0.35
CA GLY A 150 -14.50 -11.06 -0.38
C GLY A 150 -14.44 -10.21 -1.66
N ALA A 151 -13.25 -9.75 -2.00
CA ALA A 151 -13.01 -9.12 -3.29
C ALA A 151 -11.53 -9.25 -3.68
N VAL A 152 -11.21 -9.17 -4.97
CA VAL A 152 -9.85 -9.18 -5.50
C VAL A 152 -9.41 -7.75 -5.74
N ARG A 153 -8.25 -7.39 -5.16
CA ARG A 153 -7.67 -6.05 -5.29
C ARG A 153 -6.39 -6.07 -6.11
N PHE A 154 -6.40 -5.36 -7.20
CA PHE A 154 -5.23 -5.00 -7.99
C PHE A 154 -4.67 -3.68 -7.48
N SER A 155 -3.36 -3.58 -7.27
CA SER A 155 -2.67 -2.38 -6.80
C SER A 155 -1.51 -2.11 -7.73
N PHE A 156 -1.49 -0.93 -8.35
CA PHE A 156 -0.46 -0.54 -9.30
C PHE A 156 0.59 0.31 -8.61
N GLY A 157 1.86 0.04 -8.87
CA GLY A 157 2.99 0.75 -8.30
C GLY A 157 3.93 1.28 -9.39
N TRP A 158 4.87 2.12 -8.98
CA TRP A 158 5.84 2.77 -9.87
C TRP A 158 6.61 1.79 -10.79
N PHE A 159 6.89 0.59 -10.32
CA PHE A 159 7.68 -0.39 -11.09
C PHE A 159 6.83 -1.25 -12.03
N ASN A 160 5.51 -1.13 -11.99
CA ASN A 160 4.67 -1.82 -12.95
C ASN A 160 4.71 -1.14 -14.33
N THR A 161 4.50 -1.93 -15.36
CA THR A 161 4.46 -1.50 -16.74
C THR A 161 3.04 -1.48 -17.29
N MET A 162 2.83 -0.78 -18.41
CA MET A 162 1.55 -0.80 -19.11
C MET A 162 1.22 -2.21 -19.64
N GLU A 163 2.22 -2.95 -20.10
CA GLU A 163 2.07 -4.33 -20.57
C GLU A 163 1.56 -5.25 -19.45
N GLU A 164 2.09 -5.10 -18.23
CA GLU A 164 1.61 -5.85 -17.05
C GLU A 164 0.16 -5.51 -16.70
N ALA A 165 -0.21 -4.23 -16.76
CA ALA A 165 -1.59 -3.80 -16.52
C ALA A 165 -2.57 -4.36 -17.57
N GLU A 166 -2.14 -4.39 -18.84
CA GLU A 166 -2.92 -4.97 -19.94
C GLU A 166 -3.04 -6.48 -19.82
N THR A 167 -1.95 -7.17 -19.51
CA THR A 167 -1.92 -8.62 -19.27
C THR A 167 -2.84 -9.01 -18.11
N ALA A 168 -2.84 -8.21 -17.04
CA ALA A 168 -3.73 -8.44 -15.90
C ALA A 168 -5.22 -8.29 -16.29
N ALA A 169 -5.54 -7.32 -17.15
CA ALA A 169 -6.92 -7.16 -17.63
C ALA A 169 -7.35 -8.32 -18.56
N ASP A 170 -6.42 -8.80 -19.38
CA ASP A 170 -6.68 -9.96 -20.24
C ASP A 170 -6.87 -11.24 -19.42
N ALA A 171 -6.10 -11.45 -18.35
CA ALA A 171 -6.30 -12.56 -17.41
C ALA A 171 -7.69 -12.50 -16.73
N VAL A 172 -8.13 -11.33 -16.27
CA VAL A 172 -9.49 -11.16 -15.72
C VAL A 172 -10.55 -11.50 -16.76
N ARG A 173 -10.36 -11.10 -18.01
CA ARG A 173 -11.29 -11.46 -19.10
C ARG A 173 -11.36 -12.98 -19.31
N ASP A 174 -10.22 -13.64 -19.34
CA ASP A 174 -10.13 -15.08 -19.61
C ASP A 174 -10.77 -15.91 -18.47
N ILE A 175 -10.71 -15.41 -17.23
CA ILE A 175 -11.38 -16.02 -16.07
C ILE A 175 -12.90 -15.74 -16.09
N ALA A 176 -13.34 -14.61 -16.64
CA ALA A 176 -14.73 -14.17 -16.62
C ALA A 176 -15.59 -14.81 -17.75
N LEU A 177 -14.97 -15.34 -18.80
CA LEU A 177 -15.62 -15.91 -20.00
C LEU A 177 -15.61 -17.44 -19.99
#